data_1d5d3a743a1655fa91edc13ee39f3682
#
_entry.id   1d5d3a743a1655fa91edc13ee39f3682
#
_cell.length_a   1.000
_cell.length_b   1.000
_cell.length_c   1.000
_cell.angle_alpha   90.00
_cell.angle_beta   90.00
_cell.angle_gamma   90.00
#
_symmetry.space_group_name_H-M   'P 1'
#
loop_
_entity.id
_entity.type
_entity.pdbx_description
1 polymer ?
#
loop_
_entity_poly.entity_id
_entity_poly.type
_entity_poly.pdbx_seq_one_letter_code
_entity_poly.pdbx_strand_id
1 'polypeptide(L)'
;NPEAHRAGIRRRSAAARKRLAREDPAVLAAALHPNAVALIDRLVAAGVETILLDECHHLLDHWAVVIAALAGRIREAGRAPLLIGLTATLPSTEDREAFENYTGLLGAVDYEVPTPAVVKEGNLAPYRDFVRLVLPEPDEVQFLRAHERELTELVRELLGSAEGIEHLVGVLQPMAPRPTGAPIPIRDQTTDETRDAAIAAAFAADFAMAEASARMLAAVAPAHPLVARLPPDALTAAETEQQIRVLARFALDRLLSDPERRPTWDRVRTALVDFGFTLTDRGIRRGRNPIDSVLASSAAKDAGAIEILRVELGQPDGARVRAVIVADYAAHGNARGRGKARAGALRCFETLVAEAALEPMHPVLVTARHLRI
;
A
#
# COMPACT_ATOMS: atom_id res chain seq x y z
N ASN A 1 11.41 -3.29 32.58
CA ASN A 1 12.16 -3.48 31.34
C ASN A 1 11.83 -2.34 30.38
N PRO A 2 12.81 -1.48 30.00
CA PRO A 2 12.61 -0.33 29.11
C PRO A 2 12.08 -0.72 27.71
N GLU A 3 12.44 -1.88 27.19
CA GLU A 3 11.97 -2.36 25.88
C GLU A 3 10.50 -2.78 25.91
N ALA A 4 10.06 -3.46 26.98
CA ALA A 4 8.67 -3.82 27.17
C ALA A 4 7.78 -2.57 27.32
N HIS A 5 8.29 -1.54 28.02
CA HIS A 5 7.62 -0.26 28.17
C HIS A 5 7.47 0.47 26.83
N ARG A 6 8.57 0.56 26.03
CA ARG A 6 8.53 1.14 24.67
C ARG A 6 7.61 0.38 23.73
N ALA A 7 7.59 -0.96 23.81
CA ALA A 7 6.67 -1.78 23.03
C ALA A 7 5.20 -1.57 23.43
N GLY A 8 4.95 -1.36 24.72
CA GLY A 8 3.62 -1.02 25.25
C GLY A 8 3.12 0.35 24.76
N ILE A 9 3.99 1.36 24.77
CA ILE A 9 3.69 2.71 24.24
C ILE A 9 3.39 2.62 22.75
N ARG A 10 4.24 1.95 21.95
CA ARG A 10 4.00 1.79 20.49
C ARG A 10 2.67 1.13 20.17
N ARG A 11 2.28 0.07 20.91
CA ARG A 11 0.96 -0.59 20.71
C ARG A 11 -0.21 0.32 21.04
N ARG A 12 -0.14 1.08 22.16
CA ARG A 12 -1.18 2.03 22.53
C ARG A 12 -1.30 3.18 21.54
N SER A 13 -0.17 3.75 21.11
CA SER A 13 -0.14 4.78 20.08
C SER A 13 -0.70 4.29 18.75
N ALA A 14 -0.41 3.05 18.35
CA ALA A 14 -0.96 2.46 17.14
C ALA A 14 -2.47 2.24 17.21
N ALA A 15 -3.00 1.88 18.38
CA ALA A 15 -4.44 1.75 18.61
C ALA A 15 -5.14 3.12 18.63
N ALA A 16 -4.53 4.13 19.27
CA ALA A 16 -5.06 5.49 19.34
C ALA A 16 -5.07 6.16 17.96
N ARG A 17 -4.07 5.93 17.11
CA ARG A 17 -3.99 6.45 15.73
C ARG A 17 -5.20 6.07 14.88
N LYS A 18 -5.71 4.85 15.02
CA LYS A 18 -6.88 4.37 14.26
C LYS A 18 -8.19 5.10 14.59
N ARG A 19 -8.19 5.95 15.60
CA ARG A 19 -9.40 6.60 16.13
C ARG A 19 -9.21 8.08 16.49
N LEU A 20 -8.14 8.72 16.01
CA LEU A 20 -7.76 10.09 16.39
C LEU A 20 -8.91 11.11 16.35
N ALA A 21 -9.77 11.01 15.33
CA ALA A 21 -10.91 11.91 15.17
C ALA A 21 -12.05 11.68 16.17
N ARG A 22 -12.02 10.55 16.92
CA ARG A 22 -13.13 10.08 17.77
C ARG A 22 -12.72 9.74 19.21
N GLU A 23 -11.41 9.76 19.51
CA GLU A 23 -10.92 9.37 20.84
C GLU A 23 -10.95 10.52 21.83
N ASP A 24 -11.27 10.17 23.08
CA ASP A 24 -11.18 11.07 24.20
C ASP A 24 -9.74 11.58 24.39
N PRO A 25 -9.50 12.91 24.61
CA PRO A 25 -8.18 13.46 24.87
C PRO A 25 -7.42 12.77 26.01
N ALA A 26 -8.11 12.29 27.05
CA ALA A 26 -7.51 11.55 28.14
C ALA A 26 -6.92 10.20 27.67
N VAL A 27 -7.59 9.50 26.74
CA VAL A 27 -7.12 8.25 26.14
C VAL A 27 -5.88 8.53 25.26
N LEU A 28 -5.89 9.63 24.49
CA LEU A 28 -4.74 10.04 23.70
C LEU A 28 -3.55 10.38 24.58
N ALA A 29 -3.74 11.14 25.65
CA ALA A 29 -2.70 11.47 26.62
C ALA A 29 -2.10 10.22 27.27
N ALA A 30 -2.91 9.21 27.61
CA ALA A 30 -2.44 7.94 28.17
C ALA A 30 -1.59 7.10 27.20
N ALA A 31 -1.67 7.36 25.89
CA ALA A 31 -0.84 6.73 24.87
C ALA A 31 0.57 7.36 24.74
N LEU A 32 0.76 8.56 25.30
CA LEU A 32 2.00 9.32 25.20
C LEU A 32 2.99 8.98 26.34
N HIS A 33 4.25 9.33 26.09
CA HIS A 33 5.27 9.26 27.15
C HIS A 33 5.00 10.35 28.21
N PRO A 34 5.21 10.11 29.53
CA PRO A 34 4.96 11.08 30.58
C PRO A 34 5.64 12.45 30.35
N ASN A 35 6.85 12.49 29.80
CA ASN A 35 7.52 13.74 29.46
C ASN A 35 6.80 14.53 28.36
N ALA A 36 6.15 13.87 27.40
CA ALA A 36 5.36 14.55 26.39
C ALA A 36 4.10 15.14 27.00
N VAL A 37 3.43 14.43 27.89
CA VAL A 37 2.26 14.95 28.64
C VAL A 37 2.67 16.15 29.48
N ALA A 38 3.77 16.09 30.21
CA ALA A 38 4.29 17.23 31.01
C ALA A 38 4.64 18.44 30.14
N LEU A 39 5.14 18.22 28.91
CA LEU A 39 5.38 19.31 27.95
C LEU A 39 4.08 19.94 27.49
N ILE A 40 3.07 19.12 27.15
CA ILE A 40 1.73 19.58 26.75
C ILE A 40 1.13 20.42 27.88
N ASP A 41 1.15 19.96 29.14
CA ASP A 41 0.62 20.68 30.28
C ASP A 41 1.32 22.04 30.48
N ARG A 42 2.64 22.11 30.26
CA ARG A 42 3.40 23.38 30.29
C ARG A 42 2.98 24.34 29.17
N LEU A 43 2.77 23.86 27.94
CA LEU A 43 2.30 24.68 26.82
C LEU A 43 0.90 25.22 27.09
N VAL A 44 0.02 24.40 27.63
CA VAL A 44 -1.33 24.80 28.02
C VAL A 44 -1.28 25.86 29.16
N ALA A 45 -0.44 25.63 30.17
CA ALA A 45 -0.25 26.60 31.26
C ALA A 45 0.36 27.95 30.79
N ALA A 46 1.22 27.88 29.76
CA ALA A 46 1.79 29.07 29.12
C ALA A 46 0.80 29.86 28.24
N GLY A 47 -0.43 29.36 28.05
CA GLY A 47 -1.45 30.04 27.27
C GLY A 47 -1.39 29.81 25.77
N VAL A 48 -0.75 28.75 25.31
CA VAL A 48 -0.70 28.37 23.89
C VAL A 48 -2.11 28.03 23.42
N GLU A 49 -2.57 28.66 22.34
CA GLU A 49 -3.88 28.44 21.71
C GLU A 49 -3.76 28.23 20.20
N THR A 50 -2.71 28.77 19.56
CA THR A 50 -2.46 28.65 18.13
C THR A 50 -1.33 27.65 17.89
N ILE A 51 -1.58 26.68 17.01
CA ILE A 51 -0.63 25.64 16.60
C ILE A 51 -0.48 25.76 15.09
N LEU A 52 0.70 26.16 14.62
CA LEU A 52 1.06 26.19 13.21
C LEU A 52 1.90 24.97 12.88
N LEU A 53 1.49 24.22 11.87
CA LEU A 53 2.11 22.98 11.45
C LEU A 53 2.59 23.13 10.00
N ASP A 54 3.89 23.28 9.84
CA ASP A 54 4.51 23.29 8.51
C ASP A 54 4.73 21.84 8.04
N GLU A 55 4.60 21.60 6.73
CA GLU A 55 4.65 20.25 6.13
C GLU A 55 3.71 19.25 6.82
N CYS A 56 2.50 19.69 7.11
CA CYS A 56 1.54 18.95 7.95
C CYS A 56 1.11 17.60 7.36
N HIS A 57 1.39 17.31 6.09
CA HIS A 57 1.19 15.98 5.50
C HIS A 57 2.07 14.89 6.15
N HIS A 58 3.15 15.27 6.84
CA HIS A 58 3.96 14.35 7.64
C HIS A 58 3.39 14.08 9.05
N LEU A 59 2.28 14.72 9.43
CA LEU A 59 1.58 14.47 10.70
C LEU A 59 0.82 13.13 10.72
N LEU A 60 1.29 12.18 9.96
CA LEU A 60 0.84 10.81 10.01
C LEU A 60 1.51 10.16 11.24
N ASP A 61 0.83 9.29 11.93
CA ASP A 61 1.39 8.53 13.04
C ASP A 61 1.42 9.23 14.42
N HIS A 62 2.58 9.12 15.09
CA HIS A 62 2.73 9.53 16.48
C HIS A 62 2.52 11.03 16.71
N TRP A 63 2.94 11.86 15.75
CA TRP A 63 2.77 13.30 15.83
C TRP A 63 1.31 13.74 15.81
N ALA A 64 0.46 13.07 15.04
CA ALA A 64 -0.97 13.36 15.03
C ALA A 64 -1.60 13.13 16.42
N VAL A 65 -1.16 12.06 17.13
CA VAL A 65 -1.60 11.79 18.52
C VAL A 65 -1.17 12.92 19.47
N VAL A 66 0.06 13.42 19.33
CA VAL A 66 0.57 14.52 20.18
C VAL A 66 -0.23 15.79 19.97
N ILE A 67 -0.48 16.18 18.71
CA ILE A 67 -1.24 17.40 18.38
C ILE A 67 -2.70 17.28 18.81
N ALA A 68 -3.33 16.12 18.60
CA ALA A 68 -4.70 15.87 19.05
C ALA A 68 -4.81 15.95 20.58
N ALA A 69 -3.85 15.38 21.32
CA ALA A 69 -3.79 15.47 22.77
C ALA A 69 -3.60 16.93 23.25
N LEU A 70 -2.70 17.70 22.61
CA LEU A 70 -2.49 19.13 22.93
C LEU A 70 -3.77 19.92 22.68
N ALA A 71 -4.41 19.76 21.51
CA ALA A 71 -5.65 20.43 21.18
C ALA A 71 -6.78 20.08 22.17
N GLY A 72 -6.86 18.80 22.58
CA GLY A 72 -7.80 18.34 23.60
C GLY A 72 -7.57 19.05 24.95
N ARG A 73 -6.32 19.10 25.43
CA ARG A 73 -5.96 19.76 26.70
C ARG A 73 -6.23 21.27 26.69
N ILE A 74 -6.05 21.93 25.52
CA ILE A 74 -6.43 23.36 25.39
C ILE A 74 -7.94 23.54 25.54
N ARG A 75 -8.77 22.62 24.96
CA ARG A 75 -10.24 22.66 25.13
C ARG A 75 -10.67 22.38 26.56
N GLU A 76 -10.04 21.41 27.23
CA GLU A 76 -10.29 21.11 28.66
C GLU A 76 -9.99 22.34 29.56
N ALA A 77 -9.01 23.15 29.17
CA ALA A 77 -8.70 24.40 29.85
C ALA A 77 -9.68 25.56 29.50
N GLY A 78 -10.79 25.27 28.81
CA GLY A 78 -11.82 26.24 28.43
C GLY A 78 -11.44 27.16 27.27
N ARG A 79 -10.43 26.81 26.47
CA ARG A 79 -9.94 27.60 25.34
C ARG A 79 -10.20 26.90 24.02
N ALA A 80 -10.25 27.67 22.92
CA ALA A 80 -10.45 27.13 21.57
C ALA A 80 -9.09 27.03 20.83
N PRO A 81 -8.54 25.84 20.59
CA PRO A 81 -7.31 25.71 19.84
C PRO A 81 -7.53 26.07 18.37
N LEU A 82 -6.66 26.94 17.82
CA LEU A 82 -6.56 27.20 16.39
C LEU A 82 -5.44 26.34 15.80
N LEU A 83 -5.77 25.41 14.91
CA LEU A 83 -4.81 24.59 14.18
C LEU A 83 -4.71 25.11 12.74
N ILE A 84 -3.50 25.44 12.31
CA ILE A 84 -3.20 25.89 10.96
C ILE A 84 -2.21 24.89 10.36
N GLY A 85 -2.63 24.16 9.34
CA GLY A 85 -1.79 23.24 8.59
C GLY A 85 -1.34 23.85 7.27
N LEU A 86 -0.03 23.85 7.01
CA LEU A 86 0.57 24.27 5.74
C LEU A 86 1.19 23.04 5.07
N THR A 87 0.88 22.81 3.79
CA THR A 87 1.48 21.72 3.01
C THR A 87 1.37 21.99 1.53
N ALA A 88 2.34 21.49 0.77
CA ALA A 88 2.28 21.45 -0.69
C ALA A 88 1.58 20.17 -1.21
N THR A 89 1.42 19.15 -0.37
CA THR A 89 0.84 17.85 -0.76
C THR A 89 -0.12 17.35 0.31
N LEU A 90 -1.22 16.74 -0.10
CA LEU A 90 -2.16 16.06 0.80
C LEU A 90 -1.80 14.57 0.90
N PRO A 91 -2.14 13.89 2.01
CA PRO A 91 -2.09 12.44 2.09
C PRO A 91 -2.93 11.80 0.98
N SER A 92 -2.45 10.67 0.44
CA SER A 92 -3.18 9.94 -0.60
C SER A 92 -4.51 9.43 -0.07
N THR A 93 -5.57 9.59 -0.86
CA THR A 93 -6.89 9.00 -0.58
C THR A 93 -6.89 7.48 -0.64
N GLU A 94 -5.87 6.86 -1.24
CA GLU A 94 -5.66 5.41 -1.24
C GLU A 94 -5.28 4.89 0.15
N ASP A 95 -4.53 5.68 0.93
CA ASP A 95 -4.32 5.43 2.37
C ASP A 95 -5.45 6.07 3.17
N ARG A 96 -6.59 5.38 3.19
CA ARG A 96 -7.80 5.87 3.83
C ARG A 96 -7.59 6.19 5.31
N GLU A 97 -6.80 5.39 6.03
CA GLU A 97 -6.54 5.62 7.47
C GLU A 97 -5.75 6.92 7.69
N ALA A 98 -4.70 7.14 6.89
CA ALA A 98 -3.90 8.36 6.95
C ALA A 98 -4.73 9.59 6.58
N PHE A 99 -5.54 9.49 5.51
CA PHE A 99 -6.40 10.57 5.05
C PHE A 99 -7.49 10.94 6.08
N GLU A 100 -8.16 9.93 6.68
CA GLU A 100 -9.18 10.15 7.72
C GLU A 100 -8.58 10.77 8.99
N ASN A 101 -7.38 10.36 9.40
CA ASN A 101 -6.68 10.96 10.54
C ASN A 101 -6.28 12.42 10.28
N TYR A 102 -5.78 12.70 9.08
CA TYR A 102 -5.40 14.04 8.66
C TYR A 102 -6.62 14.99 8.65
N THR A 103 -7.70 14.60 7.96
CA THR A 103 -8.92 15.39 7.86
C THR A 103 -9.65 15.49 9.19
N GLY A 104 -9.58 14.46 10.04
CA GLY A 104 -10.13 14.50 11.41
C GLY A 104 -9.41 15.48 12.33
N LEU A 105 -8.11 15.74 12.09
CA LEU A 105 -7.32 16.69 12.87
C LEU A 105 -7.42 18.12 12.35
N LEU A 106 -7.28 18.32 11.04
CA LEU A 106 -7.15 19.63 10.40
C LEU A 106 -8.42 20.08 9.65
N GLY A 107 -9.35 19.17 9.39
CA GLY A 107 -10.54 19.45 8.58
C GLY A 107 -10.28 19.35 7.07
N ALA A 108 -11.17 19.97 6.31
CA ALA A 108 -11.01 20.12 4.86
C ALA A 108 -10.02 21.25 4.55
N VAL A 109 -9.52 21.26 3.31
CA VAL A 109 -8.66 22.36 2.83
C VAL A 109 -9.48 23.65 2.76
N ASP A 110 -9.05 24.67 3.50
CA ASP A 110 -9.71 25.99 3.54
C ASP A 110 -9.23 26.89 2.40
N TYR A 111 -7.96 26.76 2.01
CA TYR A 111 -7.34 27.61 1.00
C TYR A 111 -6.27 26.86 0.21
N GLU A 112 -6.32 26.99 -1.12
CA GLU A 112 -5.36 26.40 -2.05
C GLU A 112 -4.79 27.46 -3.00
N VAL A 113 -3.46 27.48 -3.13
CA VAL A 113 -2.78 28.29 -4.16
C VAL A 113 -2.34 27.35 -5.28
N PRO A 114 -2.92 27.45 -6.48
CA PRO A 114 -2.54 26.60 -7.60
C PRO A 114 -1.09 26.84 -8.01
N THR A 115 -0.32 25.77 -8.22
CA THR A 115 1.09 25.84 -8.67
C THR A 115 1.32 26.80 -9.85
N PRO A 116 0.46 26.84 -10.90
CA PRO A 116 0.63 27.79 -12.01
C PRO A 116 0.61 29.27 -11.58
N ALA A 117 -0.14 29.62 -10.54
CA ALA A 117 -0.17 30.99 -10.02
C ALA A 117 1.17 31.34 -9.36
N VAL A 118 1.72 30.44 -8.55
CA VAL A 118 3.01 30.62 -7.87
C VAL A 118 4.16 30.74 -8.88
N VAL A 119 4.13 29.93 -9.95
CA VAL A 119 5.09 30.00 -11.07
C VAL A 119 4.97 31.33 -11.80
N LYS A 120 3.74 31.81 -12.08
CA LYS A 120 3.49 33.08 -12.76
C LYS A 120 4.02 34.28 -11.98
N GLU A 121 3.96 34.24 -10.66
CA GLU A 121 4.48 35.28 -9.76
C GLU A 121 6.02 35.22 -9.60
N GLY A 122 6.67 34.20 -10.15
CA GLY A 122 8.13 34.03 -10.09
C GLY A 122 8.64 33.45 -8.77
N ASN A 123 7.75 33.04 -7.87
CA ASN A 123 8.10 32.43 -6.58
C ASN A 123 8.47 30.94 -6.72
N LEU A 124 8.10 30.31 -7.82
CA LEU A 124 8.48 28.93 -8.18
C LEU A 124 9.01 28.90 -9.61
N ALA A 125 10.07 28.14 -9.86
CA ALA A 125 10.61 27.95 -11.17
C ALA A 125 9.62 27.19 -12.08
N PRO A 126 9.53 27.52 -13.38
CA PRO A 126 8.80 26.69 -14.34
C PRO A 126 9.38 25.28 -14.34
N TYR A 127 8.51 24.28 -14.39
CA TYR A 127 8.91 22.88 -14.40
C TYR A 127 8.18 22.13 -15.53
N ARG A 128 8.75 21.00 -15.89
CA ARG A 128 8.14 20.04 -16.81
C ARG A 128 8.38 18.66 -16.25
N ASP A 129 7.31 17.85 -16.19
CA ASP A 129 7.40 16.46 -15.81
C ASP A 129 7.58 15.58 -17.04
N PHE A 130 8.63 14.77 -17.05
CA PHE A 130 8.88 13.78 -18.06
C PHE A 130 8.90 12.39 -17.44
N VAL A 131 8.14 11.49 -18.03
CA VAL A 131 8.15 10.08 -17.63
C VAL A 131 9.01 9.29 -18.61
N ARG A 132 10.11 8.72 -18.13
CA ARG A 132 10.95 7.79 -18.88
C ARG A 132 10.67 6.37 -18.42
N LEU A 133 10.01 5.58 -19.28
CA LEU A 133 9.81 4.16 -19.02
C LEU A 133 11.05 3.40 -19.51
N VAL A 134 11.55 2.51 -18.67
CA VAL A 134 12.66 1.60 -19.00
C VAL A 134 12.16 0.15 -18.86
N LEU A 135 12.61 -0.72 -19.75
CA LEU A 135 12.33 -2.14 -19.66
C LEU A 135 13.27 -2.77 -18.63
N PRO A 136 12.77 -3.65 -17.75
CA PRO A 136 13.61 -4.41 -16.85
C PRO A 136 14.64 -5.26 -17.62
N GLU A 137 15.75 -5.60 -16.98
CA GLU A 137 16.77 -6.46 -17.55
C GLU A 137 16.21 -7.87 -17.86
N PRO A 138 16.76 -8.60 -18.83
CA PRO A 138 16.24 -9.91 -19.26
C PRO A 138 16.09 -10.93 -18.11
N ASP A 139 17.01 -10.96 -17.15
CA ASP A 139 16.96 -11.83 -15.98
C ASP A 139 15.88 -11.39 -14.98
N GLU A 140 15.65 -10.07 -14.83
CA GLU A 140 14.56 -9.52 -14.06
C GLU A 140 13.20 -9.89 -14.67
N VAL A 141 13.06 -9.77 -16.00
CA VAL A 141 11.86 -10.21 -16.74
C VAL A 141 11.62 -11.71 -16.57
N GLN A 142 12.67 -12.52 -16.63
CA GLN A 142 12.55 -13.96 -16.42
C GLN A 142 12.08 -14.30 -14.99
N PHE A 143 12.62 -13.61 -13.99
CA PHE A 143 12.19 -13.74 -12.59
C PHE A 143 10.69 -13.40 -12.45
N LEU A 144 10.26 -12.24 -12.96
CA LEU A 144 8.86 -11.81 -12.89
C LEU A 144 7.91 -12.82 -13.55
N ARG A 145 8.25 -13.28 -14.76
CA ARG A 145 7.47 -14.30 -15.49
C ARG A 145 7.40 -15.64 -14.81
N ALA A 146 8.45 -16.03 -14.07
CA ALA A 146 8.44 -17.28 -13.32
C ALA A 146 7.42 -17.25 -12.19
N HIS A 147 7.36 -16.14 -11.42
CA HIS A 147 6.41 -15.96 -10.32
C HIS A 147 4.97 -15.83 -10.82
N GLU A 148 4.75 -15.10 -11.92
CA GLU A 148 3.43 -15.02 -12.55
C GLU A 148 2.90 -16.38 -13.01
N ARG A 149 3.78 -17.20 -13.62
CA ARG A 149 3.41 -18.56 -14.02
C ARG A 149 3.07 -19.45 -12.84
N GLU A 150 3.88 -19.41 -11.78
CA GLU A 150 3.65 -20.19 -10.56
C GLU A 150 2.29 -19.84 -9.93
N LEU A 151 1.97 -18.55 -9.81
CA LEU A 151 0.65 -18.10 -9.32
C LEU A 151 -0.48 -18.60 -10.24
N THR A 152 -0.33 -18.44 -11.56
CA THR A 152 -1.33 -18.85 -12.54
C THR A 152 -1.59 -20.36 -12.50
N GLU A 153 -0.53 -21.17 -12.37
CA GLU A 153 -0.63 -22.62 -12.26
C GLU A 153 -1.33 -23.03 -10.97
N LEU A 154 -0.98 -22.40 -9.84
CA LEU A 154 -1.58 -22.67 -8.55
C LEU A 154 -3.08 -22.29 -8.53
N VAL A 155 -3.42 -21.15 -9.09
CA VAL A 155 -4.82 -20.68 -9.27
C VAL A 155 -5.60 -21.69 -10.12
N ARG A 156 -5.07 -22.12 -11.25
CA ARG A 156 -5.72 -23.10 -12.14
C ARG A 156 -5.90 -24.45 -11.45
N GLU A 157 -4.87 -24.94 -10.75
CA GLU A 157 -4.92 -26.21 -10.02
C GLU A 157 -5.99 -26.18 -8.92
N LEU A 158 -5.99 -25.16 -8.07
CA LEU A 158 -6.84 -25.14 -6.90
C LEU A 158 -8.25 -24.64 -7.21
N LEU A 159 -8.39 -23.49 -7.87
CA LEU A 159 -9.70 -22.91 -8.17
C LEU A 159 -10.40 -23.55 -9.36
N GLY A 160 -9.65 -24.21 -10.27
CA GLY A 160 -10.20 -25.03 -11.35
C GLY A 160 -10.63 -26.44 -10.92
N SER A 161 -10.31 -26.86 -9.70
CA SER A 161 -10.78 -28.12 -9.13
C SER A 161 -12.29 -28.08 -8.85
N ALA A 162 -12.94 -29.24 -8.70
CA ALA A 162 -14.35 -29.30 -8.33
C ALA A 162 -14.65 -28.53 -7.03
N GLU A 163 -13.77 -28.65 -6.04
CA GLU A 163 -13.88 -27.94 -4.77
C GLU A 163 -13.65 -26.43 -4.92
N GLY A 164 -12.71 -26.02 -5.79
CA GLY A 164 -12.47 -24.61 -6.11
C GLY A 164 -13.68 -23.96 -6.78
N ILE A 165 -14.29 -24.67 -7.75
CA ILE A 165 -15.51 -24.21 -8.42
C ILE A 165 -16.67 -24.11 -7.41
N GLU A 166 -16.85 -25.12 -6.54
CA GLU A 166 -17.85 -25.07 -5.46
C GLU A 166 -17.65 -23.88 -4.54
N HIS A 167 -16.40 -23.60 -4.17
CA HIS A 167 -16.06 -22.44 -3.35
C HIS A 167 -16.44 -21.10 -4.04
N LEU A 168 -16.07 -20.95 -5.32
CA LEU A 168 -16.42 -19.75 -6.11
C LEU A 168 -17.94 -19.57 -6.20
N VAL A 169 -18.67 -20.65 -6.49
CA VAL A 169 -20.13 -20.65 -6.50
C VAL A 169 -20.72 -20.29 -5.14
N GLY A 170 -20.14 -20.83 -4.05
CA GLY A 170 -20.56 -20.53 -2.68
C GLY A 170 -20.38 -19.06 -2.27
N VAL A 171 -19.33 -18.40 -2.78
CA VAL A 171 -19.15 -16.95 -2.60
C VAL A 171 -20.20 -16.15 -3.35
N LEU A 172 -20.53 -16.54 -4.59
CA LEU A 172 -21.50 -15.86 -5.44
C LEU A 172 -22.96 -16.16 -5.08
N GLN A 173 -23.20 -17.29 -4.42
CA GLN A 173 -24.52 -17.70 -3.95
C GLN A 173 -24.45 -18.13 -2.48
N PRO A 174 -24.22 -17.17 -1.56
CA PRO A 174 -24.14 -17.51 -0.15
C PRO A 174 -25.48 -18.10 0.29
N MET A 175 -25.43 -19.33 0.81
CA MET A 175 -26.63 -19.93 1.40
C MET A 175 -27.06 -19.10 2.62
N ALA A 176 -28.30 -18.65 2.61
CA ALA A 176 -28.86 -18.00 3.80
C ALA A 176 -28.70 -18.90 5.03
N PRO A 177 -28.32 -18.37 6.21
CA PRO A 177 -28.24 -19.16 7.42
C PRO A 177 -29.60 -19.81 7.69
N ARG A 178 -29.64 -21.14 7.73
CA ARG A 178 -30.87 -21.88 8.00
C ARG A 178 -31.31 -21.63 9.45
N PRO A 179 -32.57 -21.25 9.66
CA PRO A 179 -33.13 -21.27 11.01
C PRO A 179 -33.04 -22.69 11.57
N THR A 180 -32.60 -22.82 12.82
CA THR A 180 -32.51 -24.10 13.52
C THR A 180 -33.87 -24.78 13.52
N GLY A 181 -34.00 -25.97 12.91
CA GLY A 181 -35.26 -26.71 12.84
C GLY A 181 -36.06 -26.63 11.54
N ALA A 182 -35.57 -25.92 10.51
CA ALA A 182 -36.25 -25.88 9.21
C ALA A 182 -36.17 -27.25 8.48
N PRO A 183 -37.26 -27.74 7.85
CA PRO A 183 -37.28 -29.02 7.14
C PRO A 183 -36.31 -28.98 5.95
N ILE A 184 -35.65 -30.11 5.69
CA ILE A 184 -34.77 -30.27 4.55
C ILE A 184 -35.61 -30.22 3.26
N PRO A 185 -35.40 -29.28 2.32
CA PRO A 185 -36.14 -29.28 1.08
C PRO A 185 -35.79 -30.51 0.24
N ILE A 186 -36.83 -31.19 -0.24
CA ILE A 186 -36.74 -32.51 -0.90
C ILE A 186 -36.21 -32.39 -2.38
N ARG A 187 -35.98 -31.22 -2.90
CA ARG A 187 -35.34 -31.00 -4.23
C ARG A 187 -34.93 -29.54 -4.37
N ASP A 188 -33.87 -29.32 -5.12
CA ASP A 188 -33.34 -28.01 -5.52
C ASP A 188 -34.43 -27.19 -6.27
N GLN A 189 -35.24 -26.44 -5.54
CA GLN A 189 -36.27 -25.49 -6.08
C GLN A 189 -35.67 -24.09 -6.22
N THR A 190 -34.35 -23.99 -6.45
CA THR A 190 -33.72 -22.70 -6.70
C THR A 190 -34.17 -22.19 -8.09
N THR A 191 -35.15 -21.29 -8.10
CA THR A 191 -35.58 -20.61 -9.31
C THR A 191 -34.49 -19.68 -9.83
N ASP A 192 -34.53 -19.34 -11.08
CA ASP A 192 -33.58 -18.37 -11.67
C ASP A 192 -33.63 -17.03 -10.98
N GLU A 193 -34.79 -16.55 -10.54
CA GLU A 193 -34.94 -15.33 -9.75
C GLU A 193 -34.23 -15.39 -8.40
N THR A 194 -34.27 -16.54 -7.72
CA THR A 194 -33.56 -16.72 -6.42
C THR A 194 -32.05 -16.75 -6.60
N ARG A 195 -31.55 -17.25 -7.74
CA ARG A 195 -30.12 -17.23 -8.08
C ARG A 195 -29.62 -15.81 -8.36
N ASP A 196 -30.37 -15.04 -9.13
CA ASP A 196 -30.04 -13.64 -9.42
C ASP A 196 -30.06 -12.77 -8.16
N ALA A 197 -31.05 -12.98 -7.30
CA ALA A 197 -31.12 -12.30 -6.01
C ALA A 197 -29.91 -12.65 -5.10
N ALA A 198 -29.49 -13.92 -5.11
CA ALA A 198 -28.30 -14.35 -4.34
C ALA A 198 -27.00 -13.71 -4.87
N ILE A 199 -26.84 -13.66 -6.19
CA ILE A 199 -25.70 -12.96 -6.82
C ILE A 199 -25.70 -11.47 -6.43
N ALA A 200 -26.83 -10.78 -6.57
CA ALA A 200 -26.97 -9.37 -6.20
C ALA A 200 -26.64 -9.15 -4.70
N ALA A 201 -27.08 -10.05 -3.84
CA ALA A 201 -26.76 -10.00 -2.40
C ALA A 201 -25.27 -10.20 -2.13
N ALA A 202 -24.59 -11.10 -2.86
CA ALA A 202 -23.15 -11.31 -2.73
C ALA A 202 -22.36 -10.03 -3.12
N PHE A 203 -22.73 -9.40 -4.24
CA PHE A 203 -22.11 -8.14 -4.68
C PHE A 203 -22.40 -6.98 -3.72
N ALA A 204 -23.57 -6.94 -3.10
CA ALA A 204 -23.92 -5.93 -2.11
C ALA A 204 -23.13 -6.14 -0.77
N ALA A 205 -22.87 -7.38 -0.40
CA ALA A 205 -22.19 -7.71 0.85
C ALA A 205 -20.66 -7.47 0.78
N ASP A 206 -20.02 -7.92 -0.31
CA ASP A 206 -18.59 -7.73 -0.58
C ASP A 206 -18.35 -7.67 -2.07
N PHE A 207 -18.48 -6.47 -2.64
CA PHE A 207 -18.33 -6.24 -4.08
C PHE A 207 -17.00 -6.78 -4.62
N ALA A 208 -15.90 -6.49 -3.93
CA ALA A 208 -14.56 -6.83 -4.40
C ALA A 208 -14.31 -8.35 -4.41
N MET A 209 -14.85 -9.09 -3.46
CA MET A 209 -14.75 -10.55 -3.42
C MET A 209 -15.70 -11.19 -4.43
N ALA A 210 -16.93 -10.68 -4.56
CA ALA A 210 -17.90 -11.18 -5.51
C ALA A 210 -17.42 -10.99 -6.95
N GLU A 211 -16.94 -9.80 -7.31
CA GLU A 211 -16.36 -9.51 -8.63
C GLU A 211 -15.17 -10.41 -8.94
N ALA A 212 -14.21 -10.51 -8.03
CA ALA A 212 -13.05 -11.38 -8.20
C ALA A 212 -13.45 -12.86 -8.39
N SER A 213 -14.40 -13.34 -7.59
CA SER A 213 -14.92 -14.71 -7.71
C SER A 213 -15.68 -14.95 -9.00
N ALA A 214 -16.44 -13.98 -9.49
CA ALA A 214 -17.15 -14.06 -10.77
C ALA A 214 -16.17 -14.15 -11.94
N ARG A 215 -15.15 -13.29 -11.99
CA ARG A 215 -14.08 -13.33 -13.00
C ARG A 215 -13.32 -14.64 -12.97
N MET A 216 -13.01 -15.14 -11.76
CA MET A 216 -12.33 -16.42 -11.59
C MET A 216 -13.21 -17.59 -12.06
N LEU A 217 -14.51 -17.62 -11.72
CA LEU A 217 -15.43 -18.66 -12.17
C LEU A 217 -15.54 -18.67 -13.70
N ALA A 218 -15.67 -17.50 -14.33
CA ALA A 218 -15.71 -17.38 -15.79
C ALA A 218 -14.40 -17.89 -16.44
N ALA A 219 -13.25 -17.67 -15.80
CA ALA A 219 -11.95 -18.11 -16.30
C ALA A 219 -11.70 -19.63 -16.16
N VAL A 220 -12.06 -20.22 -14.99
CA VAL A 220 -11.74 -21.63 -14.71
C VAL A 220 -12.86 -22.58 -15.10
N ALA A 221 -14.10 -22.13 -15.18
CA ALA A 221 -15.29 -22.92 -15.54
C ALA A 221 -16.26 -22.14 -16.44
N PRO A 222 -15.85 -21.74 -17.66
CA PRO A 222 -16.67 -20.89 -18.54
C PRO A 222 -18.03 -21.48 -18.94
N ALA A 223 -18.14 -22.82 -18.94
CA ALA A 223 -19.39 -23.52 -19.22
C ALA A 223 -20.33 -23.67 -18.00
N HIS A 224 -19.92 -23.18 -16.83
CA HIS A 224 -20.75 -23.28 -15.62
C HIS A 224 -22.03 -22.41 -15.79
N PRO A 225 -23.25 -22.96 -15.47
CA PRO A 225 -24.52 -22.24 -15.70
C PRO A 225 -24.59 -20.87 -15.05
N LEU A 226 -23.90 -20.67 -13.94
CA LEU A 226 -23.87 -19.38 -13.23
C LEU A 226 -23.17 -18.28 -14.04
N VAL A 227 -22.20 -18.63 -14.90
CA VAL A 227 -21.45 -17.65 -15.71
C VAL A 227 -22.38 -16.88 -16.64
N ALA A 228 -23.38 -17.52 -17.22
CA ALA A 228 -24.37 -16.87 -18.10
C ALA A 228 -25.23 -15.81 -17.36
N ARG A 229 -25.21 -15.79 -16.04
CA ARG A 229 -26.01 -14.89 -15.19
C ARG A 229 -25.18 -13.78 -14.55
N LEU A 230 -23.87 -13.79 -14.76
CA LEU A 230 -22.97 -12.78 -14.19
C LEU A 230 -23.07 -11.46 -14.97
N PRO A 231 -22.82 -10.30 -14.32
CA PRO A 231 -22.74 -9.03 -15.03
C PRO A 231 -21.66 -9.08 -16.12
N PRO A 232 -21.85 -8.46 -17.29
CA PRO A 232 -20.87 -8.47 -18.38
C PRO A 232 -19.47 -8.00 -17.96
N ASP A 233 -19.40 -7.01 -17.09
CA ASP A 233 -18.13 -6.47 -16.58
C ASP A 233 -17.36 -7.49 -15.71
N ALA A 234 -18.06 -8.46 -15.13
CA ALA A 234 -17.46 -9.55 -14.36
C ALA A 234 -16.94 -10.71 -15.25
N LEU A 235 -17.08 -10.63 -16.58
CA LEU A 235 -16.58 -11.62 -17.53
C LEU A 235 -15.19 -11.27 -18.08
N THR A 236 -14.61 -10.14 -17.68
CA THR A 236 -13.25 -9.76 -18.05
C THR A 236 -12.22 -10.58 -17.27
N ALA A 237 -10.97 -10.62 -17.75
CA ALA A 237 -9.89 -11.34 -17.08
C ALA A 237 -9.68 -10.82 -15.65
N ALA A 238 -9.48 -11.74 -14.71
CA ALA A 238 -9.17 -11.38 -13.33
C ALA A 238 -7.75 -10.82 -13.23
N GLU A 239 -7.61 -9.67 -12.58
CA GLU A 239 -6.32 -9.06 -12.26
C GLU A 239 -5.57 -9.90 -11.21
N THR A 240 -4.25 -9.77 -11.15
CA THR A 240 -3.40 -10.52 -10.22
C THR A 240 -3.86 -10.34 -8.76
N GLU A 241 -4.23 -9.13 -8.35
CA GLU A 241 -4.74 -8.89 -6.99
C GLU A 241 -6.06 -9.61 -6.72
N GLN A 242 -6.95 -9.68 -7.72
CA GLN A 242 -8.20 -10.42 -7.62
C GLN A 242 -7.96 -11.93 -7.51
N GLN A 243 -7.03 -12.47 -8.29
CA GLN A 243 -6.62 -13.89 -8.20
C GLN A 243 -6.07 -14.22 -6.81
N ILE A 244 -5.17 -13.37 -6.28
CA ILE A 244 -4.60 -13.50 -4.93
C ILE A 244 -5.69 -13.47 -3.86
N ARG A 245 -6.64 -12.54 -3.97
CA ARG A 245 -7.75 -12.39 -3.01
C ARG A 245 -8.59 -13.65 -2.93
N VAL A 246 -9.00 -14.18 -4.07
CA VAL A 246 -9.82 -15.41 -4.14
C VAL A 246 -9.03 -16.63 -3.68
N LEU A 247 -7.78 -16.78 -4.11
CA LEU A 247 -6.92 -17.89 -3.70
C LEU A 247 -6.66 -17.88 -2.19
N ALA A 248 -6.42 -16.71 -1.60
CA ALA A 248 -6.25 -16.57 -0.16
C ALA A 248 -7.52 -16.94 0.61
N ARG A 249 -8.69 -16.53 0.12
CA ARG A 249 -9.97 -16.87 0.73
C ARG A 249 -10.24 -18.38 0.65
N PHE A 250 -10.01 -18.99 -0.52
CA PHE A 250 -10.09 -20.43 -0.69
C PHE A 250 -9.18 -21.17 0.29
N ALA A 251 -7.93 -20.73 0.43
CA ALA A 251 -6.97 -21.34 1.34
C ALA A 251 -7.44 -21.26 2.80
N LEU A 252 -7.97 -20.13 3.24
CA LEU A 252 -8.51 -19.96 4.59
C LEU A 252 -9.72 -20.86 4.84
N ASP A 253 -10.63 -20.96 3.88
CA ASP A 253 -11.89 -21.66 4.06
C ASP A 253 -11.77 -23.18 3.88
N ARG A 254 -10.81 -23.65 3.05
CA ARG A 254 -10.72 -25.06 2.62
C ARG A 254 -9.43 -25.78 3.00
N LEU A 255 -8.32 -25.06 3.19
CA LEU A 255 -7.01 -25.69 3.46
C LEU A 255 -6.57 -25.55 4.93
N LEU A 256 -6.91 -24.47 5.58
CA LEU A 256 -6.39 -24.14 6.92
C LEU A 256 -6.76 -25.18 7.97
N SER A 257 -8.00 -25.67 7.94
CA SER A 257 -8.55 -26.60 8.96
C SER A 257 -8.19 -28.06 8.72
N ASP A 258 -7.61 -28.40 7.56
CA ASP A 258 -7.28 -29.76 7.17
C ASP A 258 -5.75 -30.01 7.28
N PRO A 259 -5.30 -30.82 8.26
CA PRO A 259 -3.89 -31.13 8.45
C PRO A 259 -3.25 -31.84 7.22
N GLU A 260 -4.00 -32.64 6.46
CA GLU A 260 -3.49 -33.35 5.29
C GLU A 260 -3.20 -32.39 4.14
N ARG A 261 -3.85 -31.23 4.13
CA ARG A 261 -3.66 -30.17 3.13
C ARG A 261 -2.58 -29.14 3.51
N ARG A 262 -1.90 -29.36 4.61
CA ARG A 262 -0.84 -28.43 5.07
C ARG A 262 0.22 -28.13 4.01
N PRO A 263 0.70 -29.11 3.20
CA PRO A 263 1.65 -28.83 2.12
C PRO A 263 1.08 -27.86 1.07
N THR A 264 -0.20 -28.00 0.69
CA THR A 264 -0.87 -27.12 -0.26
C THR A 264 -1.07 -25.71 0.33
N TRP A 265 -1.46 -25.61 1.60
CA TRP A 265 -1.51 -24.35 2.34
C TRP A 265 -0.16 -23.62 2.31
N ASP A 266 0.94 -24.34 2.60
CA ASP A 266 2.27 -23.75 2.62
C ASP A 266 2.74 -23.31 1.22
N ARG A 267 2.36 -24.03 0.15
CA ARG A 267 2.57 -23.60 -1.25
C ARG A 267 1.84 -22.28 -1.54
N VAL A 268 0.54 -22.19 -1.21
CA VAL A 268 -0.23 -20.95 -1.39
C VAL A 268 0.41 -19.81 -0.61
N ARG A 269 0.76 -20.04 0.64
CA ARG A 269 1.40 -19.02 1.48
C ARG A 269 2.71 -18.51 0.90
N THR A 270 3.55 -19.40 0.36
CA THR A 270 4.82 -19.05 -0.27
C THR A 270 4.59 -18.23 -1.53
N ALA A 271 3.71 -18.69 -2.43
CA ALA A 271 3.38 -17.97 -3.65
C ALA A 271 2.84 -16.55 -3.37
N LEU A 272 2.00 -16.37 -2.35
CA LEU A 272 1.46 -15.07 -1.99
C LEU A 272 2.51 -14.11 -1.43
N VAL A 273 3.55 -14.61 -0.74
CA VAL A 273 4.67 -13.78 -0.25
C VAL A 273 5.41 -13.13 -1.41
N ASP A 274 5.54 -13.80 -2.54
CA ASP A 274 6.23 -13.28 -3.73
C ASP A 274 5.51 -12.05 -4.34
N PHE A 275 4.22 -11.92 -4.08
CA PHE A 275 3.41 -10.76 -4.46
C PHE A 275 3.20 -9.76 -3.31
N GLY A 276 3.92 -9.91 -2.21
CA GLY A 276 3.84 -8.99 -1.07
C GLY A 276 2.68 -9.25 -0.12
N PHE A 277 2.09 -10.44 -0.15
CA PHE A 277 1.01 -10.80 0.75
C PHE A 277 1.44 -11.88 1.73
N THR A 278 1.10 -11.69 3.00
CA THR A 278 1.31 -12.69 4.05
C THR A 278 -0.02 -13.30 4.42
N LEU A 279 -0.18 -14.59 4.14
CA LEU A 279 -1.35 -15.37 4.55
C LEU A 279 -1.13 -15.91 5.97
N THR A 280 -2.08 -15.61 6.86
CA THR A 280 -2.10 -16.08 8.25
C THR A 280 -3.42 -16.79 8.55
N ASP A 281 -3.50 -17.44 9.70
CA ASP A 281 -4.73 -18.07 10.23
C ASP A 281 -5.91 -17.07 10.43
N ARG A 282 -5.64 -15.77 10.43
CA ARG A 282 -6.63 -14.71 10.63
C ARG A 282 -6.96 -13.92 9.37
N GLY A 283 -6.34 -14.24 8.23
CA GLY A 283 -6.54 -13.55 6.96
C GLY A 283 -5.26 -13.19 6.25
N ILE A 284 -5.40 -12.36 5.23
CA ILE A 284 -4.32 -11.87 4.40
C ILE A 284 -3.87 -10.48 4.88
N ARG A 285 -2.56 -10.25 4.88
CA ARG A 285 -1.96 -8.95 5.19
C ARG A 285 -1.05 -8.53 4.04
N ARG A 286 -1.13 -7.27 3.64
CA ARG A 286 -0.18 -6.69 2.69
C ARG A 286 1.16 -6.50 3.40
N GLY A 287 2.23 -6.98 2.78
CA GLY A 287 3.60 -6.85 3.23
C GLY A 287 4.45 -6.20 2.15
N ARG A 288 5.78 -6.36 2.26
CA ARG A 288 6.70 -5.91 1.21
C ARG A 288 6.57 -6.83 0.01
N ASN A 289 6.36 -6.26 -1.18
CA ASN A 289 6.29 -7.01 -2.43
C ASN A 289 7.70 -7.23 -3.00
N PRO A 290 8.20 -8.47 -3.10
CA PRO A 290 9.48 -8.77 -3.73
C PRO A 290 9.55 -8.33 -5.20
N ILE A 291 8.46 -8.45 -5.96
CA ILE A 291 8.36 -7.97 -7.35
C ILE A 291 8.59 -6.47 -7.43
N ASP A 292 7.91 -5.69 -6.59
CA ASP A 292 8.12 -4.24 -6.52
C ASP A 292 9.57 -3.91 -6.14
N SER A 293 10.17 -4.73 -5.26
CA SER A 293 11.57 -4.57 -4.88
C SER A 293 12.53 -4.81 -6.05
N VAL A 294 12.25 -5.81 -6.91
CA VAL A 294 13.03 -6.06 -8.12
C VAL A 294 12.89 -4.90 -9.10
N LEU A 295 11.65 -4.46 -9.37
CA LEU A 295 11.38 -3.33 -10.27
C LEU A 295 11.97 -2.01 -9.73
N ALA A 296 11.86 -1.77 -8.42
CA ALA A 296 12.45 -0.58 -7.79
C ALA A 296 13.98 -0.55 -7.87
N SER A 297 14.61 -1.74 -7.87
CA SER A 297 16.07 -1.90 -7.90
C SER A 297 16.66 -2.23 -9.26
N SER A 298 15.87 -2.20 -10.33
CA SER A 298 16.32 -2.54 -11.69
C SER A 298 17.51 -1.68 -12.14
N ALA A 299 18.52 -2.34 -12.74
CA ALA A 299 19.69 -1.67 -13.30
C ALA A 299 19.34 -0.80 -14.53
N ALA A 300 18.27 -1.12 -15.23
CA ALA A 300 17.76 -0.34 -16.35
C ALA A 300 17.42 1.11 -15.95
N LYS A 301 17.03 1.35 -14.68
CA LYS A 301 16.77 2.71 -14.17
C LYS A 301 18.04 3.56 -14.11
N ASP A 302 19.16 2.96 -13.70
CA ASP A 302 20.45 3.66 -13.66
C ASP A 302 20.91 4.05 -15.08
N ALA A 303 20.76 3.11 -16.03
CA ALA A 303 21.02 3.38 -17.45
C ALA A 303 20.10 4.47 -18.01
N GLY A 304 18.81 4.45 -17.64
CA GLY A 304 17.84 5.48 -18.01
C GLY A 304 18.21 6.86 -17.47
N ALA A 305 18.71 6.95 -16.24
CA ALA A 305 19.18 8.21 -15.65
C ALA A 305 20.39 8.77 -16.40
N ILE A 306 21.35 7.93 -16.79
CA ILE A 306 22.50 8.31 -17.61
C ILE A 306 22.05 8.83 -18.98
N GLU A 307 21.12 8.15 -19.62
CA GLU A 307 20.58 8.57 -20.92
C GLU A 307 19.92 9.96 -20.85
N ILE A 308 19.13 10.20 -19.80
CA ILE A 308 18.51 11.52 -19.55
C ILE A 308 19.60 12.58 -19.41
N LEU A 309 20.62 12.35 -18.58
CA LEU A 309 21.71 13.29 -18.38
C LEU A 309 22.49 13.57 -19.68
N ARG A 310 22.75 12.55 -20.48
CA ARG A 310 23.41 12.73 -21.79
C ARG A 310 22.60 13.61 -22.74
N VAL A 311 21.28 13.42 -22.76
CA VAL A 311 20.38 14.23 -23.57
C VAL A 311 20.39 15.69 -23.11
N GLU A 312 20.29 15.93 -21.80
CA GLU A 312 20.30 17.27 -21.22
C GLU A 312 21.63 17.98 -21.41
N LEU A 313 22.76 17.30 -21.22
CA LEU A 313 24.09 17.85 -21.45
C LEU A 313 24.35 18.16 -22.92
N GLY A 314 23.70 17.43 -23.83
CA GLY A 314 23.79 17.69 -25.29
C GLY A 314 22.98 18.90 -25.77
N GLN A 315 22.15 19.51 -24.91
CA GLN A 315 21.42 20.73 -25.27
C GLN A 315 22.35 21.99 -25.31
N PRO A 316 21.94 23.06 -25.98
CA PRO A 316 22.74 24.31 -26.03
C PRO A 316 23.09 24.86 -24.63
N ASP A 317 22.22 24.69 -23.66
CA ASP A 317 22.44 25.10 -22.26
C ASP A 317 23.00 23.99 -21.37
N GLY A 318 23.46 22.90 -21.92
CA GLY A 318 23.91 21.69 -21.20
C GLY A 318 24.99 21.98 -20.14
N ALA A 319 25.88 22.94 -20.37
CA ALA A 319 26.91 23.36 -19.42
C ALA A 319 26.30 23.94 -18.10
N ARG A 320 25.05 24.34 -18.12
CA ARG A 320 24.33 24.90 -16.95
C ARG A 320 23.53 23.87 -16.18
N VAL A 321 23.44 22.63 -16.67
CA VAL A 321 22.66 21.55 -16.02
C VAL A 321 23.15 21.34 -14.60
N ARG A 322 22.20 21.28 -13.68
CA ARG A 322 22.39 20.85 -12.30
C ARG A 322 21.37 19.75 -12.05
N ALA A 323 21.83 18.57 -11.69
CA ALA A 323 20.98 17.39 -11.56
C ALA A 323 20.97 16.88 -10.11
N VAL A 324 19.81 16.43 -9.67
CA VAL A 324 19.65 15.66 -8.43
C VAL A 324 18.97 14.36 -8.79
N ILE A 325 19.60 13.23 -8.46
CA ILE A 325 19.03 11.90 -8.64
C ILE A 325 18.64 11.37 -7.27
N VAL A 326 17.36 11.08 -7.11
CA VAL A 326 16.81 10.52 -5.86
C VAL A 326 16.54 9.05 -6.07
N ALA A 327 16.97 8.22 -5.12
CA ALA A 327 16.71 6.78 -5.10
C ALA A 327 16.11 6.39 -3.76
N ASP A 328 15.16 5.45 -3.77
CA ASP A 328 14.43 4.98 -2.58
C ASP A 328 15.34 4.33 -1.53
N TYR A 329 16.47 3.78 -1.96
CA TYR A 329 17.41 3.06 -1.11
C TYR A 329 18.84 3.56 -1.29
N ALA A 330 19.58 3.68 -0.18
CA ALA A 330 21.03 3.91 -0.24
C ALA A 330 21.75 2.70 -0.84
N ALA A 331 21.39 1.49 -0.39
CA ALA A 331 21.82 0.22 -0.94
C ALA A 331 20.74 -0.83 -0.68
N HIS A 332 20.31 -1.54 -1.71
CA HIS A 332 19.38 -2.65 -1.62
C HIS A 332 20.01 -3.90 -2.24
N GLY A 333 19.91 -5.04 -1.56
CA GLY A 333 20.40 -6.33 -2.06
C GLY A 333 20.81 -7.24 -0.91
N ASN A 334 20.49 -8.53 -1.02
CA ASN A 334 20.92 -9.54 -0.06
C ASN A 334 22.43 -9.74 -0.14
N ALA A 335 23.12 -9.51 0.97
CA ALA A 335 24.54 -9.80 1.14
C ALA A 335 24.92 -11.29 0.95
N ARG A 336 23.95 -12.16 0.68
CA ARG A 336 24.13 -13.61 0.51
C ARG A 336 24.21 -14.10 -0.95
N GLY A 337 23.94 -13.24 -1.94
CA GLY A 337 24.12 -13.56 -3.35
C GLY A 337 25.49 -13.13 -3.84
N ARG A 338 26.30 -14.09 -4.26
CA ARG A 338 27.63 -13.85 -4.86
C ARG A 338 27.53 -12.80 -6.00
N GLY A 339 28.17 -11.64 -5.81
CA GLY A 339 28.65 -10.80 -6.91
C GLY A 339 27.64 -9.91 -7.62
N LYS A 340 26.38 -9.76 -7.20
CA LYS A 340 25.43 -8.85 -7.86
C LYS A 340 25.36 -7.51 -7.12
N ALA A 341 25.47 -6.46 -7.94
CA ALA A 341 25.53 -5.06 -7.60
C ALA A 341 24.44 -4.66 -6.59
N ARG A 342 24.86 -3.87 -5.61
CA ARG A 342 23.98 -3.21 -4.64
C ARG A 342 23.09 -2.23 -5.39
N ALA A 343 21.80 -2.52 -5.51
CA ALA A 343 20.82 -1.59 -6.08
C ALA A 343 20.72 -0.30 -5.23
N GLY A 344 20.24 0.77 -5.81
CA GLY A 344 20.00 2.05 -5.13
C GLY A 344 21.09 3.10 -5.39
N ALA A 345 21.11 4.15 -4.56
CA ALA A 345 21.95 5.32 -4.76
C ALA A 345 23.45 5.00 -4.96
N LEU A 346 23.97 4.00 -4.22
CA LEU A 346 25.38 3.57 -4.35
C LEU A 346 25.69 3.04 -5.75
N ARG A 347 24.84 2.13 -6.28
CA ARG A 347 25.05 1.58 -7.63
C ARG A 347 24.88 2.64 -8.70
N CYS A 348 23.83 3.47 -8.57
CA CYS A 348 23.59 4.57 -9.48
C CYS A 348 24.81 5.52 -9.54
N PHE A 349 25.36 5.87 -8.37
CA PHE A 349 26.57 6.70 -8.28
C PHE A 349 27.78 6.02 -8.94
N GLU A 350 28.05 4.74 -8.68
CA GLU A 350 29.15 4.00 -9.30
C GLU A 350 29.01 3.94 -10.83
N THR A 351 27.77 3.80 -11.33
CA THR A 351 27.47 3.81 -12.75
C THR A 351 27.68 5.20 -13.38
N LEU A 352 27.28 6.26 -12.68
CA LEU A 352 27.49 7.65 -13.11
C LEU A 352 28.98 8.02 -13.18
N VAL A 353 29.77 7.63 -12.17
CA VAL A 353 31.22 7.89 -12.13
C VAL A 353 31.96 7.10 -13.22
N ALA A 354 31.50 5.91 -13.57
CA ALA A 354 32.10 5.11 -14.64
C ALA A 354 31.79 5.68 -16.04
N GLU A 355 30.85 6.59 -16.16
CA GLU A 355 30.42 7.17 -17.43
C GLU A 355 31.25 8.40 -17.78
N ALA A 356 32.19 8.26 -18.71
CA ALA A 356 33.14 9.32 -19.11
C ALA A 356 32.45 10.62 -19.60
N ALA A 357 31.26 10.50 -20.21
CA ALA A 357 30.50 11.66 -20.66
C ALA A 357 29.98 12.53 -19.51
N LEU A 358 29.93 12.01 -18.31
CA LEU A 358 29.41 12.67 -17.10
C LEU A 358 30.54 13.15 -16.16
N GLU A 359 31.82 12.91 -16.50
CA GLU A 359 32.97 13.36 -15.72
C GLU A 359 32.93 14.86 -15.36
N PRO A 360 32.56 15.77 -16.31
CA PRO A 360 32.49 17.19 -16.01
C PRO A 360 31.42 17.60 -14.98
N MET A 361 30.51 16.72 -14.68
CA MET A 361 29.42 17.00 -13.69
C MET A 361 29.88 16.80 -12.23
N HIS A 362 31.01 16.15 -12.00
CA HIS A 362 31.53 15.86 -10.66
C HIS A 362 30.44 15.28 -9.72
N PRO A 363 29.91 14.08 -10.00
CA PRO A 363 28.83 13.51 -9.22
C PRO A 363 29.19 13.35 -7.75
N VAL A 364 28.27 13.69 -6.87
CA VAL A 364 28.41 13.56 -5.42
C VAL A 364 27.30 12.65 -4.88
N LEU A 365 27.66 11.67 -4.06
CA LEU A 365 26.71 10.80 -3.38
C LEU A 365 26.49 11.27 -1.94
N VAL A 366 25.22 11.52 -1.58
CA VAL A 366 24.81 11.82 -0.22
C VAL A 366 23.79 10.78 0.25
N THR A 367 24.09 10.09 1.33
CA THR A 367 23.13 9.20 2.01
C THR A 367 23.26 9.43 3.53
N ALA A 368 22.35 8.85 4.32
CA ALA A 368 22.43 8.93 5.78
C ALA A 368 23.76 8.41 6.36
N ARG A 369 24.54 7.62 5.60
CA ARG A 369 25.78 6.97 6.07
C ARG A 369 26.99 7.22 5.19
N HIS A 370 26.83 7.81 4.02
CA HIS A 370 27.91 7.97 3.04
C HIS A 370 27.86 9.36 2.44
N LEU A 371 29.04 9.99 2.39
CA LEU A 371 29.33 11.11 1.53
C LEU A 371 30.52 10.67 0.65
N ARG A 372 30.36 10.68 -0.66
CA ARG A 372 31.40 10.37 -1.64
C ARG A 372 31.44 11.48 -2.69
N ILE A 373 32.64 11.90 -3.04
CA ILE A 373 32.94 12.94 -4.04
C ILE A 373 33.83 12.32 -5.11
#